data_d34662130a71f575f5f3459fd4f1ab41
#
_entry.id   d34662130a71f575f5f3459fd4f1ab41
#
_cell.length_a   1.000
_cell.length_b   1.000
_cell.length_c   1.000
_cell.angle_alpha   90.00
_cell.angle_beta   90.00
_cell.angle_gamma   90.00
#
_symmetry.space_group_name_H-M   'P 1'
#
loop_
_entity.id
_entity.type
_entity.pdbx_description
1 polymer ?
#
loop_
_entity_poly.entity_id
_entity_poly.type
_entity_poly.pdbx_seq_one_letter_code
_entity_poly.pdbx_strand_id
1 'polypeptide(L)'
;MLDQEKIDLSRYRLQRAEEMVASAKREYKAGDYLTANNRAYYAVFHSMRAVLALDGVDFKKHSAVIAYFVKNYLKSERISREYSDLIFNASLIRNHSDYDDFYICSIHDTENLISGAEAFLTTITYYLKTINPE
;
A
#
# COMPACT_ATOMS: atom_id res chain seq x y z
N MET A 1 -23.47 11.04 2.44
CA MET A 1 -22.95 10.81 3.80
C MET A 1 -22.31 9.43 3.88
N LEU A 2 -21.12 9.36 4.48
CA LEU A 2 -20.44 8.09 4.65
C LEU A 2 -20.99 7.33 5.86
N ASP A 3 -21.10 6.01 5.69
CA ASP A 3 -21.45 5.08 6.76
C ASP A 3 -20.32 5.00 7.80
N GLN A 4 -20.66 5.05 9.08
CA GLN A 4 -19.67 5.00 10.15
C GLN A 4 -18.85 3.71 10.13
N GLU A 5 -19.46 2.58 9.77
CA GLU A 5 -18.74 1.32 9.65
C GLU A 5 -17.67 1.38 8.58
N LYS A 6 -17.97 2.02 7.45
CA LYS A 6 -17.00 2.19 6.36
C LYS A 6 -15.86 3.10 6.79
N ILE A 7 -16.16 4.17 7.52
CA ILE A 7 -15.16 5.09 8.04
C ILE A 7 -14.24 4.36 9.02
N ASP A 8 -14.81 3.59 9.93
CA ASP A 8 -14.03 2.84 10.94
C ASP A 8 -13.13 1.80 10.27
N LEU A 9 -13.64 1.10 9.26
CA LEU A 9 -12.83 0.12 8.53
C LEU A 9 -11.69 0.80 7.76
N SER A 10 -11.98 1.94 7.14
CA SER A 10 -10.96 2.73 6.44
C SER A 10 -9.84 3.14 7.39
N ARG A 11 -10.20 3.65 8.55
CA ARG A 11 -9.22 4.07 9.58
C ARG A 11 -8.39 2.89 10.08
N TYR A 12 -9.02 1.75 10.31
CA TYR A 12 -8.32 0.54 10.74
C TYR A 12 -7.28 0.11 9.70
N ARG A 13 -7.67 0.09 8.43
CA ARG A 13 -6.77 -0.30 7.34
C ARG A 13 -5.62 0.70 7.17
N LEU A 14 -5.90 1.99 7.36
CA LEU A 14 -4.86 3.01 7.32
C LEU A 14 -3.86 2.82 8.46
N GLN A 15 -4.33 2.50 9.65
CA GLN A 15 -3.47 2.18 10.78
C GLN A 15 -2.60 0.95 10.49
N ARG A 16 -3.17 -0.08 9.86
CA ARG A 16 -2.39 -1.25 9.43
C ARG A 16 -1.28 -0.86 8.45
N ALA A 17 -1.58 0.05 7.53
CA ALA A 17 -0.57 0.55 6.59
C ALA A 17 0.57 1.26 7.32
N GLU A 18 0.25 2.10 8.31
CA GLU A 18 1.25 2.79 9.13
C GLU A 18 2.14 1.79 9.88
N GLU A 19 1.55 0.74 10.46
CA GLU A 19 2.29 -0.33 11.13
C GLU A 19 3.23 -1.05 10.16
N MET A 20 2.79 -1.27 8.92
CA MET A 20 3.61 -1.95 7.91
C MET A 20 4.80 -1.10 7.48
N VAL A 21 4.64 0.22 7.34
CA VAL A 21 5.78 1.11 7.06
C VAL A 21 6.80 1.04 8.20
N ALA A 22 6.35 1.12 9.44
CA ALA A 22 7.23 1.04 10.60
C ALA A 22 7.96 -0.31 10.65
N SER A 23 7.26 -1.40 10.37
CA SER A 23 7.82 -2.75 10.31
C SER A 23 8.88 -2.87 9.22
N ALA A 24 8.57 -2.33 8.02
CA ALA A 24 9.51 -2.36 6.89
C ALA A 24 10.83 -1.65 7.26
N LYS A 25 10.74 -0.51 7.93
CA LYS A 25 11.92 0.24 8.37
C LYS A 25 12.75 -0.54 9.40
N ARG A 26 12.08 -1.21 10.34
CA ARG A 26 12.77 -2.05 11.34
C ARG A 26 13.50 -3.22 10.70
N GLU A 27 12.83 -3.91 9.78
CA GLU A 27 13.42 -5.06 9.09
C GLU A 27 14.59 -4.64 8.20
N TYR A 28 14.47 -3.47 7.55
CA TYR A 28 15.55 -2.92 6.77
C TYR A 28 16.79 -2.67 7.63
N LYS A 29 16.61 -2.07 8.80
CA LYS A 29 17.71 -1.81 9.74
C LYS A 29 18.33 -3.12 10.25
N ALA A 30 17.53 -4.16 10.39
CA ALA A 30 18.00 -5.47 10.84
C ALA A 30 18.71 -6.26 9.72
N GLY A 31 18.71 -5.74 8.49
CA GLY A 31 19.34 -6.41 7.36
C GLY A 31 18.44 -7.45 6.69
N ASP A 32 17.19 -7.57 7.07
CA ASP A 32 16.23 -8.50 6.47
C ASP A 32 15.45 -7.80 5.37
N TYR A 33 16.09 -7.69 4.20
CA TYR A 33 15.51 -6.94 3.07
C TYR A 33 14.30 -7.64 2.45
N LEU A 34 14.27 -8.97 2.45
CA LEU A 34 13.12 -9.70 1.90
C LEU A 34 11.87 -9.45 2.73
N THR A 35 12.00 -9.47 4.06
CA THR A 35 10.89 -9.16 4.96
C THR A 35 10.51 -7.68 4.84
N ALA A 36 11.48 -6.80 4.74
CA ALA A 36 11.22 -5.36 4.55
C ALA A 36 10.39 -5.12 3.27
N ASN A 37 10.73 -5.81 2.18
CA ASN A 37 9.96 -5.73 0.92
C ASN A 37 8.52 -6.20 1.10
N ASN A 38 8.31 -7.30 1.82
CA ASN A 38 6.97 -7.81 2.12
C ASN A 38 6.16 -6.76 2.89
N ARG A 39 6.74 -6.18 3.92
CA ARG A 39 6.06 -5.16 4.75
C ARG A 39 5.74 -3.91 3.96
N ALA A 40 6.67 -3.44 3.13
CA ALA A 40 6.45 -2.27 2.28
C ALA A 40 5.31 -2.51 1.28
N TYR A 41 5.25 -3.70 0.68
CA TYR A 41 4.13 -4.08 -0.18
C TYR A 41 2.80 -3.98 0.57
N TYR A 42 2.72 -4.55 1.78
CA TYR A 42 1.47 -4.52 2.55
C TYR A 42 1.11 -3.13 3.03
N ALA A 43 2.08 -2.23 3.22
CA ALA A 43 1.78 -0.82 3.48
C ALA A 43 1.01 -0.21 2.30
N VAL A 44 1.47 -0.46 1.07
CA VAL A 44 0.78 -0.01 -0.14
C VAL A 44 -0.58 -0.67 -0.27
N PHE A 45 -0.65 -1.97 -0.05
CA PHE A 45 -1.88 -2.75 -0.18
C PHE A 45 -2.96 -2.29 0.80
N HIS A 46 -2.63 -2.14 2.08
CA HIS A 46 -3.58 -1.66 3.10
C HIS A 46 -3.99 -0.22 2.85
N SER A 47 -3.11 0.62 2.32
CA SER A 47 -3.45 1.99 1.93
C SER A 47 -4.52 2.00 0.84
N MET A 48 -4.38 1.14 -0.18
CA MET A 48 -5.42 1.00 -1.22
C MET A 48 -6.74 0.51 -0.61
N ARG A 49 -6.67 -0.49 0.25
CA ARG A 49 -7.87 -1.05 0.88
C ARG A 49 -8.57 -0.06 1.81
N ALA A 50 -7.83 0.87 2.42
CA ALA A 50 -8.42 1.94 3.22
C ALA A 50 -9.34 2.82 2.36
N VAL A 51 -8.94 3.09 1.12
CA VAL A 51 -9.77 3.84 0.17
C VAL A 51 -10.97 3.01 -0.27
N LEU A 52 -10.77 1.75 -0.61
CA LEU A 52 -11.84 0.85 -1.05
C LEU A 52 -12.91 0.67 0.03
N ALA A 53 -12.54 0.73 1.30
CA ALA A 53 -13.50 0.63 2.41
C ALA A 53 -14.58 1.70 2.31
N LEU A 54 -14.23 2.92 1.90
CA LEU A 54 -15.21 4.01 1.75
C LEU A 54 -16.19 3.75 0.60
N ASP A 55 -15.76 3.01 -0.43
CA ASP A 55 -16.64 2.62 -1.54
C ASP A 55 -17.52 1.41 -1.17
N GLY A 56 -17.25 0.77 -0.03
CA GLY A 56 -17.98 -0.41 0.40
C GLY A 56 -17.64 -1.66 -0.40
N VAL A 57 -16.48 -1.70 -1.04
CA VAL A 57 -16.04 -2.85 -1.84
C VAL A 57 -14.84 -3.53 -1.20
N ASP A 58 -14.77 -4.84 -1.40
CA ASP A 58 -13.64 -5.64 -0.96
C ASP A 58 -13.49 -6.84 -1.90
N PHE A 59 -12.28 -7.33 -2.01
CA PHE A 59 -11.97 -8.47 -2.87
C PHE A 59 -11.00 -9.40 -2.13
N LYS A 60 -11.17 -10.70 -2.34
CA LYS A 60 -10.27 -11.70 -1.75
C LYS A 60 -8.91 -11.71 -2.44
N LYS A 61 -8.89 -11.49 -3.78
CA LYS A 61 -7.65 -11.52 -4.55
C LYS A 61 -6.97 -10.15 -4.52
N HIS A 62 -5.67 -10.15 -4.28
CA HIS A 62 -4.85 -8.92 -4.31
C HIS A 62 -4.93 -8.25 -5.69
N SER A 63 -4.90 -9.03 -6.77
CA SER A 63 -4.98 -8.50 -8.12
C SER A 63 -6.28 -7.74 -8.38
N ALA A 64 -7.38 -8.18 -7.78
CA ALA A 64 -8.67 -7.51 -7.92
C ALA A 64 -8.70 -6.17 -7.16
N VAL A 65 -8.09 -6.12 -5.97
CA VAL A 65 -7.93 -4.86 -5.21
C VAL A 65 -7.14 -3.85 -6.02
N ILE A 66 -6.01 -4.28 -6.56
CA ILE A 66 -5.13 -3.42 -7.37
C ILE A 66 -5.86 -2.93 -8.62
N ALA A 67 -6.55 -3.82 -9.34
CA ALA A 67 -7.27 -3.47 -10.56
C ALA A 67 -8.38 -2.44 -10.28
N TYR A 68 -9.14 -2.63 -9.21
CA TYR A 68 -10.19 -1.68 -8.82
C TYR A 68 -9.60 -0.32 -8.48
N PHE A 69 -8.54 -0.30 -7.67
CA PHE A 69 -7.90 0.94 -7.26
C PHE A 69 -7.34 1.71 -8.47
N VAL A 70 -6.62 1.02 -9.35
CA VAL A 70 -6.05 1.65 -10.55
C VAL A 70 -7.16 2.23 -11.43
N LYS A 71 -8.20 1.46 -11.69
CA LYS A 71 -9.30 1.91 -12.56
C LYS A 71 -10.06 3.10 -12.00
N ASN A 72 -10.40 3.05 -10.70
CA ASN A 72 -11.33 4.01 -10.12
C ASN A 72 -10.65 5.21 -9.48
N TYR A 73 -9.36 5.12 -9.15
CA TYR A 73 -8.65 6.18 -8.44
C TYR A 73 -7.47 6.75 -9.22
N LEU A 74 -6.69 5.91 -9.91
CA LEU A 74 -5.54 6.40 -10.67
C LEU A 74 -5.94 6.86 -12.07
N LYS A 75 -6.70 6.07 -12.81
CA LYS A 75 -7.13 6.45 -14.16
C LYS A 75 -8.06 7.66 -14.14
N SER A 76 -8.86 7.81 -13.09
CA SER A 76 -9.72 8.98 -12.89
C SER A 76 -8.98 10.20 -12.38
N GLU A 77 -7.70 10.04 -12.03
CA GLU A 77 -6.85 11.08 -11.46
C GLU A 77 -7.35 11.65 -10.13
N ARG A 78 -8.17 10.89 -9.40
CA ARG A 78 -8.54 11.25 -8.03
C ARG A 78 -7.32 11.15 -7.10
N ILE A 79 -6.41 10.23 -7.43
CA ILE A 79 -5.10 10.08 -6.81
C ILE A 79 -4.09 10.06 -7.95
N SER A 80 -2.90 10.63 -7.76
CA SER A 80 -1.92 10.80 -8.81
C SER A 80 -1.58 9.49 -9.52
N ARG A 81 -1.64 9.50 -10.85
CA ARG A 81 -1.31 8.34 -11.71
C ARG A 81 0.14 7.91 -11.59
N GLU A 82 1.00 8.75 -11.07
CA GLU A 82 2.43 8.41 -10.89
C GLU A 82 2.65 7.23 -9.95
N TYR A 83 1.66 6.92 -9.08
CA TYR A 83 1.75 5.78 -8.17
C TYR A 83 1.53 4.41 -8.83
N SER A 84 1.15 4.39 -10.11
CA SER A 84 0.97 3.15 -10.87
C SER A 84 2.24 2.29 -10.86
N ASP A 85 3.39 2.90 -11.10
CA ASP A 85 4.67 2.19 -11.13
C ASP A 85 5.04 1.64 -9.75
N LEU A 86 4.81 2.41 -8.70
CA LEU A 86 5.05 1.95 -7.34
C LEU A 86 4.23 0.70 -7.01
N ILE A 87 2.94 0.72 -7.33
CA ILE A 87 2.03 -0.40 -7.04
C ILE A 87 2.48 -1.66 -7.80
N PHE A 88 2.81 -1.50 -9.07
CA PHE A 88 3.28 -2.60 -9.90
C PHE A 88 4.60 -3.17 -9.38
N ASN A 89 5.58 -2.31 -9.10
CA ASN A 89 6.89 -2.72 -8.60
C ASN A 89 6.81 -3.35 -7.21
N ALA A 90 5.97 -2.81 -6.34
CA ALA A 90 5.75 -3.37 -5.00
C ALA A 90 5.24 -4.80 -5.09
N SER A 91 4.27 -5.05 -5.96
CA SER A 91 3.70 -6.38 -6.17
C SER A 91 4.75 -7.34 -6.73
N LEU A 92 5.54 -6.91 -7.72
CA LEU A 92 6.57 -7.72 -8.35
C LEU A 92 7.69 -8.08 -7.37
N ILE A 93 8.21 -7.11 -6.64
CA ILE A 93 9.30 -7.33 -5.66
C ILE A 93 8.81 -8.23 -4.53
N ARG A 94 7.59 -8.05 -4.06
CA ARG A 94 7.02 -8.89 -3.00
C ARG A 94 6.90 -10.34 -3.47
N ASN A 95 6.43 -10.58 -4.70
CA ASN A 95 6.30 -11.93 -5.23
C ASN A 95 7.66 -12.61 -5.33
N HIS A 96 8.68 -11.92 -5.83
CA HIS A 96 10.04 -12.45 -5.86
C HIS A 96 10.58 -12.72 -4.46
N SER A 97 10.38 -11.82 -3.52
CA SER A 97 10.89 -11.92 -2.15
C SER A 97 10.27 -13.08 -1.38
N ASP A 98 8.97 -13.35 -1.61
CA ASP A 98 8.24 -14.36 -0.85
C ASP A 98 8.32 -15.76 -1.48
N TYR A 99 8.43 -15.84 -2.81
CA TYR A 99 8.20 -17.11 -3.51
C TYR A 99 9.36 -17.60 -4.35
N ASP A 100 10.32 -16.75 -4.71
CA ASP A 100 11.45 -17.18 -5.55
C ASP A 100 12.61 -17.66 -4.72
N ASP A 101 13.11 -18.85 -5.03
CA ASP A 101 14.33 -19.36 -4.44
C ASP A 101 15.52 -18.55 -4.98
N PHE A 102 16.53 -18.34 -4.11
CA PHE A 102 17.77 -17.65 -4.49
C PHE A 102 17.59 -16.20 -4.93
N TYR A 103 16.42 -15.59 -4.67
CA TYR A 103 16.22 -14.18 -5.00
C TYR A 103 17.09 -13.30 -4.12
N ILE A 104 17.88 -12.45 -4.75
CA ILE A 104 18.71 -11.46 -4.07
C ILE A 104 18.15 -10.09 -4.45
N CYS A 105 17.63 -9.36 -3.45
CA CYS A 105 17.15 -8.01 -3.70
C CYS A 105 18.28 -7.00 -3.47
N SER A 106 18.26 -5.96 -4.30
CA SER A 106 19.15 -4.82 -4.13
C SER A 106 18.73 -4.02 -2.91
N ILE A 107 19.69 -3.58 -2.09
CA ILE A 107 19.45 -2.68 -0.97
C ILE A 107 18.75 -1.41 -1.48
N HIS A 108 19.19 -0.90 -2.63
CA HIS A 108 18.65 0.30 -3.25
C HIS A 108 17.18 0.12 -3.63
N ASP A 109 16.82 -1.04 -4.18
CA ASP A 109 15.42 -1.33 -4.54
C ASP A 109 14.53 -1.38 -3.30
N THR A 110 15.03 -1.97 -2.19
CA THR A 110 14.30 -2.02 -0.93
C THR A 110 14.11 -0.61 -0.36
N GLU A 111 15.16 0.21 -0.37
CA GLU A 111 15.07 1.61 0.09
C GLU A 111 14.03 2.38 -0.71
N ASN A 112 14.05 2.25 -2.03
CA ASN A 112 13.11 2.93 -2.92
C ASN A 112 11.67 2.46 -2.68
N LEU A 113 11.49 1.16 -2.44
CA LEU A 113 10.17 0.62 -2.16
C LEU A 113 9.60 1.15 -0.84
N ILE A 114 10.41 1.20 0.21
CA ILE A 114 10.00 1.73 1.51
C ILE A 114 9.66 3.23 1.39
N SER A 115 10.52 4.01 0.73
CA SER A 115 10.28 5.44 0.51
C SER A 115 9.00 5.68 -0.28
N GLY A 116 8.79 4.89 -1.32
CA GLY A 116 7.57 4.97 -2.15
C GLY A 116 6.33 4.59 -1.37
N ALA A 117 6.41 3.55 -0.55
CA ALA A 117 5.28 3.11 0.28
C ALA A 117 4.91 4.20 1.30
N GLU A 118 5.90 4.83 1.91
CA GLU A 118 5.67 5.92 2.86
C GLU A 118 5.04 7.14 2.18
N ALA A 119 5.53 7.51 1.01
CA ALA A 119 4.97 8.62 0.23
C ALA A 119 3.53 8.33 -0.18
N PHE A 120 3.25 7.10 -0.60
CA PHE A 120 1.91 6.67 -0.96
C PHE A 120 0.96 6.74 0.23
N LEU A 121 1.38 6.23 1.38
CA LEU A 121 0.61 6.29 2.62
C LEU A 121 0.27 7.74 2.99
N THR A 122 1.24 8.65 2.88
CA THR A 122 1.02 10.07 3.15
C THR A 122 -0.03 10.65 2.21
N THR A 123 0.06 10.33 0.91
CA THR A 123 -0.90 10.79 -0.10
C THR A 123 -2.29 10.25 0.19
N ILE A 124 -2.41 8.96 0.52
CA ILE A 124 -3.70 8.35 0.84
C ILE A 124 -4.29 8.95 2.12
N THR A 125 -3.47 9.17 3.14
CA THR A 125 -3.91 9.81 4.38
C THR A 125 -4.50 11.18 4.09
N TYR A 126 -3.83 11.99 3.27
CA TYR A 126 -4.32 13.30 2.86
C TYR A 126 -5.64 13.18 2.08
N TYR A 127 -5.70 12.26 1.11
CA TYR A 127 -6.91 12.04 0.32
C TYR A 127 -8.11 11.69 1.21
N LEU A 128 -7.92 10.79 2.16
CA LEU A 128 -8.99 10.37 3.08
C LEU A 128 -9.48 11.53 3.95
N LYS A 129 -8.58 12.43 4.35
CA LYS A 129 -8.96 13.63 5.11
C LYS A 129 -9.78 14.61 4.28
N THR A 130 -9.59 14.66 2.97
CA THR A 130 -10.42 15.52 2.10
C THR A 130 -11.84 15.00 1.96
N ILE A 131 -12.05 13.68 2.13
CA ILE A 131 -13.37 13.06 2.04
C ILE A 131 -14.06 13.06 3.41
N ASN A 132 -13.29 12.79 4.47
CA ASN A 132 -13.79 12.76 5.85
C ASN A 132 -12.79 13.50 6.74
N PRO A 133 -12.98 14.82 6.95
CA PRO A 133 -12.03 15.68 7.66
C PRO A 133 -11.80 15.35 9.13
N GLU A 134 -12.64 14.55 9.75
CA GLU A 134 -12.47 14.19 11.16
C GLU A 134 -11.29 13.30 11.47
#